data_93dded20d674e194afb8a1aec0dee5b6
#
_entry.id   93dded20d674e194afb8a1aec0dee5b6
#
_cell.length_a   1.000
_cell.length_b   1.000
_cell.length_c   1.000
_cell.angle_alpha   90.00
_cell.angle_beta   90.00
_cell.angle_gamma   90.00
#
_symmetry.space_group_name_H-M   'P 1'
#
loop_
_entity.id
_entity.type
_entity.pdbx_description
1 polymer ?
#
loop_
_entity_poly.entity_id
_entity_poly.type
_entity_poly.pdbx_seq_one_letter_code
_entity_poly.pdbx_strand_id
1 'polypeptide(L)'
;MMKGGVFAIVAILVFAVGAIFGSVVSGMADTSATDSFGTIIKNLTELGQQPSDSSAEPLEKATPADWIKENQIKVTKENVVVDLQDAVWATFTDTHSMEPVLSANANALEIVPTSTDQIRVGDIASYESKLVDGTIIHRVVEIGTDSQGWYAIFKGDNLSQPDPEKVRWEQIKRVVVAIIY
;
A
#
# COMPACT_ATOMS: atom_id res chain seq x y z
N MET A 1 9.99 -16.57 29.12
CA MET A 1 11.07 -15.92 29.90
C MET A 1 12.32 -15.85 29.02
N MET A 2 12.36 -14.92 28.04
CA MET A 2 13.55 -14.63 27.24
C MET A 2 13.37 -13.22 26.60
N LYS A 3 13.61 -12.17 27.36
CA LYS A 3 13.64 -10.77 26.88
C LYS A 3 14.88 -9.99 27.36
N GLY A 4 15.95 -10.67 27.80
CA GLY A 4 17.14 -10.03 28.36
C GLY A 4 18.39 -9.95 27.49
N GLY A 5 18.43 -10.65 26.35
CA GLY A 5 19.69 -10.81 25.59
C GLY A 5 19.99 -9.69 24.54
N VAL A 6 18.98 -9.06 24.00
CA VAL A 6 19.16 -8.11 22.88
C VAL A 6 19.65 -6.75 23.37
N PHE A 7 19.22 -6.29 24.55
CA PHE A 7 19.66 -5.00 25.10
C PHE A 7 21.12 -5.00 25.60
N ALA A 8 21.65 -6.14 26.03
CA ALA A 8 23.03 -6.24 26.49
C ALA A 8 24.04 -6.11 25.32
N ILE A 9 23.71 -6.63 24.14
CA ILE A 9 24.58 -6.58 22.96
C ILE A 9 24.68 -5.14 22.39
N VAL A 10 23.57 -4.39 22.39
CA VAL A 10 23.56 -3.00 21.91
C VAL A 10 24.35 -2.08 22.85
N ALA A 11 24.26 -2.30 24.19
CA ALA A 11 25.04 -1.52 25.16
C ALA A 11 26.55 -1.76 25.06
N ILE A 12 26.98 -3.01 24.80
CA ILE A 12 28.41 -3.36 24.65
C ILE A 12 28.97 -2.74 23.35
N LEU A 13 28.21 -2.68 22.26
CA LEU A 13 28.65 -2.08 21.01
C LEU A 13 28.85 -0.56 21.10
N VAL A 14 27.99 0.13 21.84
CA VAL A 14 28.12 1.58 22.08
C VAL A 14 29.35 1.88 22.98
N PHE A 15 29.63 1.03 23.98
CA PHE A 15 30.80 1.18 24.82
C PHE A 15 32.11 0.88 24.09
N ALA A 16 32.12 -0.10 23.18
CA ALA A 16 33.30 -0.43 22.38
C ALA A 16 33.68 0.70 21.42
N VAL A 17 32.71 1.37 20.80
CA VAL A 17 32.94 2.53 19.94
C VAL A 17 33.47 3.74 20.76
N GLY A 18 32.92 3.96 21.95
CA GLY A 18 33.40 5.02 22.86
C GLY A 18 34.82 4.80 23.35
N ALA A 19 35.21 3.56 23.66
CA ALA A 19 36.60 3.24 24.11
C ALA A 19 37.64 3.38 23.01
N ILE A 20 37.30 3.08 21.76
CA ILE A 20 38.19 3.29 20.60
C ILE A 20 38.40 4.79 20.35
N PHE A 21 37.37 5.62 20.49
CA PHE A 21 37.50 7.08 20.35
C PHE A 21 38.33 7.74 21.45
N GLY A 22 38.21 7.25 22.69
CA GLY A 22 39.02 7.79 23.81
C GLY A 22 40.50 7.48 23.72
N SER A 23 40.90 6.37 23.09
CA SER A 23 42.32 5.96 22.99
C SER A 23 43.07 6.63 21.86
N VAL A 24 42.39 7.08 20.80
CA VAL A 24 43.00 7.69 19.62
C VAL A 24 43.35 9.16 19.85
N VAL A 25 42.65 9.85 20.75
CA VAL A 25 42.88 11.29 21.01
C VAL A 25 44.08 11.56 21.90
N SER A 26 44.55 10.57 22.67
CA SER A 26 45.67 10.78 23.64
C SER A 26 47.07 10.51 23.07
N GLY A 27 47.21 10.10 21.81
CA GLY A 27 48.49 9.61 21.29
C GLY A 27 49.04 10.26 20.02
N MET A 28 48.38 11.23 19.42
CA MET A 28 48.83 11.82 18.14
C MET A 28 48.93 13.35 18.22
N ALA A 29 50.06 13.81 18.63
CA ALA A 29 50.53 15.16 18.39
C ALA A 29 51.42 15.17 17.14
N ASP A 30 50.81 14.89 15.96
CA ASP A 30 51.46 15.10 14.67
C ASP A 30 50.51 15.88 13.75
N THR A 31 51.00 17.06 13.31
CA THR A 31 50.19 18.07 12.59
C THR A 31 49.66 17.62 11.23
N SER A 32 50.11 16.48 10.70
CA SER A 32 49.65 15.91 9.44
C SER A 32 48.36 15.06 9.58
N ALA A 33 48.03 14.61 10.80
CA ALA A 33 46.83 13.80 11.07
C ALA A 33 45.55 14.65 11.23
N THR A 34 45.70 15.91 11.64
CA THR A 34 44.59 16.84 11.84
C THR A 34 43.91 17.23 10.53
N ASP A 35 44.65 17.36 9.44
CA ASP A 35 44.08 17.70 8.13
C ASP A 35 43.27 16.54 7.53
N SER A 36 43.76 15.31 7.70
CA SER A 36 43.03 14.11 7.24
C SER A 36 41.76 13.88 8.06
N PHE A 37 41.81 14.13 9.37
CA PHE A 37 40.64 13.96 10.24
C PHE A 37 39.57 15.04 9.98
N GLY A 38 40.02 16.28 9.75
CA GLY A 38 39.14 17.39 9.36
C GLY A 38 38.41 17.11 8.04
N THR A 39 39.12 16.53 7.07
CA THR A 39 38.52 16.13 5.77
C THR A 39 37.51 14.98 5.92
N ILE A 40 37.81 13.99 6.76
CA ILE A 40 36.90 12.88 7.04
C ILE A 40 35.61 13.38 7.74
N ILE A 41 35.77 14.25 8.75
CA ILE A 41 34.60 14.82 9.44
C ILE A 41 33.78 15.69 8.50
N LYS A 42 34.41 16.48 7.64
CA LYS A 42 33.71 17.30 6.64
C LYS A 42 32.92 16.43 5.66
N ASN A 43 33.54 15.36 5.14
CA ASN A 43 32.85 14.41 4.24
C ASN A 43 31.74 13.65 4.94
N LEU A 44 31.88 13.29 6.22
CA LEU A 44 30.78 12.65 7.00
C LEU A 44 29.65 13.63 7.29
N THR A 45 29.95 14.91 7.49
CA THR A 45 28.94 15.95 7.68
C THR A 45 28.23 16.26 6.37
N GLU A 46 28.92 16.24 5.25
CA GLU A 46 28.33 16.39 3.91
C GLU A 46 27.47 15.16 3.50
N LEU A 47 27.89 13.95 3.89
CA LEU A 47 27.07 12.72 3.71
C LEU A 47 25.84 12.67 4.63
N GLY A 48 25.90 13.34 5.78
CA GLY A 48 24.75 13.48 6.70
C GLY A 48 23.80 14.62 6.33
N GLN A 49 24.21 15.52 5.44
CA GLN A 49 23.38 16.58 4.87
C GLN A 49 22.96 16.22 3.44
N GLN A 50 22.39 15.03 3.24
CA GLN A 50 21.41 14.94 2.15
C GLN A 50 20.27 15.88 2.54
N PRO A 51 19.95 16.88 1.71
CA PRO A 51 18.70 17.58 1.89
C PRO A 51 17.62 16.49 1.89
N SER A 52 16.94 16.34 3.02
CA SER A 52 15.67 15.67 3.00
C SER A 52 14.81 16.55 2.11
N ASP A 53 14.77 16.23 0.82
CA ASP A 53 13.82 16.81 -0.11
C ASP A 53 12.43 16.33 0.35
N SER A 54 11.95 17.01 1.38
CA SER A 54 10.58 16.81 1.92
C SER A 54 9.52 17.42 0.99
N SER A 55 9.93 17.81 -0.21
CA SER A 55 9.06 18.33 -1.27
C SER A 55 8.75 17.29 -2.34
N ALA A 56 8.97 15.99 -2.09
CA ALA A 56 8.41 14.98 -2.96
C ALA A 56 6.87 15.13 -2.92
N GLU A 57 6.31 15.72 -3.96
CA GLU A 57 4.86 15.73 -4.17
C GLU A 57 4.33 14.31 -3.97
N PRO A 58 3.19 14.16 -3.27
CA PRO A 58 2.61 12.84 -3.08
C PRO A 58 2.41 12.17 -4.44
N LEU A 59 2.92 10.95 -4.60
CA LEU A 59 2.70 10.17 -5.81
C LEU A 59 1.19 9.99 -5.98
N GLU A 60 0.66 10.48 -7.10
CA GLU A 60 -0.74 10.29 -7.45
C GLU A 60 -1.02 8.79 -7.57
N LYS A 61 -2.00 8.33 -6.79
CA LYS A 61 -2.47 6.95 -6.83
C LYS A 61 -3.74 6.88 -7.66
N ALA A 62 -3.88 5.83 -8.45
CA ALA A 62 -5.12 5.56 -9.15
C ALA A 62 -6.28 5.43 -8.16
N THR A 63 -7.36 6.14 -8.43
CA THR A 63 -8.60 6.11 -7.67
C THR A 63 -9.67 5.33 -8.40
N PRO A 64 -10.66 4.74 -7.70
CA PRO A 64 -11.82 4.13 -8.32
C PRO A 64 -12.53 5.09 -9.29
N ALA A 65 -13.24 4.52 -10.26
CA ALA A 65 -14.13 5.29 -11.12
C ALA A 65 -15.26 5.93 -10.32
N ASP A 66 -15.81 7.02 -10.85
CA ASP A 66 -16.96 7.69 -10.27
C ASP A 66 -18.26 6.94 -10.68
N TRP A 67 -18.55 5.86 -9.93
CA TRP A 67 -19.69 4.98 -10.15
C TRP A 67 -21.02 5.58 -9.69
N ILE A 68 -21.01 6.41 -8.64
CA ILE A 68 -22.20 7.02 -8.06
C ILE A 68 -22.14 8.52 -8.32
N LYS A 69 -23.04 9.03 -9.13
CA LYS A 69 -23.11 10.47 -9.42
C LYS A 69 -23.79 11.24 -8.28
N GLU A 70 -23.43 12.51 -8.13
CA GLU A 70 -23.96 13.36 -7.07
C GLU A 70 -25.50 13.40 -7.05
N ASN A 71 -26.15 13.44 -8.22
CA ASN A 71 -27.60 13.45 -8.34
C ASN A 71 -28.31 12.16 -7.91
N GLN A 72 -27.55 11.06 -7.70
CA GLN A 72 -28.07 9.80 -7.16
C GLN A 72 -28.02 9.79 -5.62
N ILE A 73 -27.40 10.78 -4.98
CA ILE A 73 -27.25 10.85 -3.53
C ILE A 73 -28.21 11.91 -2.98
N LYS A 74 -29.10 11.50 -2.09
CA LYS A 74 -30.04 12.39 -1.39
C LYS A 74 -29.84 12.27 0.12
N VAL A 75 -29.46 13.39 0.74
CA VAL A 75 -29.29 13.49 2.20
C VAL A 75 -30.46 14.29 2.77
N THR A 76 -31.13 13.73 3.76
CA THR A 76 -32.19 14.39 4.54
C THR A 76 -31.81 14.42 6.01
N LYS A 77 -32.66 14.96 6.87
CA LYS A 77 -32.45 14.91 8.32
C LYS A 77 -32.59 13.51 8.91
N GLU A 78 -33.38 12.67 8.24
CA GLU A 78 -33.80 11.36 8.73
C GLU A 78 -32.95 10.22 8.11
N ASN A 79 -32.47 10.40 6.88
CA ASN A 79 -31.80 9.33 6.14
C ASN A 79 -30.88 9.84 5.04
N VAL A 80 -30.06 8.92 4.53
CA VAL A 80 -29.32 9.04 3.27
C VAL A 80 -29.86 7.99 2.32
N VAL A 81 -30.23 8.41 1.11
CA VAL A 81 -30.67 7.52 0.03
C VAL A 81 -29.67 7.61 -1.10
N VAL A 82 -29.18 6.47 -1.55
CA VAL A 82 -28.36 6.34 -2.75
C VAL A 82 -29.16 5.57 -3.78
N ASP A 83 -29.54 6.23 -4.87
CA ASP A 83 -30.34 5.61 -5.94
C ASP A 83 -29.42 4.79 -6.85
N LEU A 84 -29.35 3.49 -6.58
CA LEU A 84 -28.56 2.53 -7.33
C LEU A 84 -29.47 1.41 -7.84
N GLN A 85 -29.38 1.14 -9.14
CA GLN A 85 -30.08 0.02 -9.76
C GLN A 85 -29.28 -1.27 -9.57
N ASP A 86 -29.97 -2.36 -9.22
CA ASP A 86 -29.43 -3.72 -9.08
C ASP A 86 -28.22 -3.81 -8.13
N ALA A 87 -28.15 -2.92 -7.13
CA ALA A 87 -27.12 -2.97 -6.12
C ALA A 87 -27.32 -4.18 -5.19
N VAL A 88 -26.21 -4.80 -4.84
CA VAL A 88 -26.17 -5.93 -3.91
C VAL A 88 -25.34 -5.55 -2.69
N TRP A 89 -25.82 -5.96 -1.52
CA TRP A 89 -25.06 -5.86 -0.29
C TRP A 89 -24.03 -6.98 -0.20
N ALA A 90 -22.78 -6.65 0.09
CA ALA A 90 -21.69 -7.59 0.30
C ALA A 90 -21.07 -7.46 1.69
N THR A 91 -20.72 -8.60 2.26
CA THR A 91 -19.91 -8.75 3.46
C THR A 91 -18.71 -9.62 3.13
N PHE A 92 -17.64 -9.53 3.92
CA PHE A 92 -16.34 -10.11 3.58
C PHE A 92 -15.90 -11.15 4.60
N THR A 93 -15.13 -12.13 4.13
CA THR A 93 -14.41 -13.07 4.99
C THR A 93 -13.15 -12.43 5.54
N ASP A 94 -12.72 -12.86 6.72
CA ASP A 94 -11.56 -12.32 7.43
C ASP A 94 -10.25 -12.86 6.85
N THR A 95 -9.89 -12.39 5.67
CA THR A 95 -8.64 -12.77 4.98
C THR A 95 -7.52 -11.77 5.16
N HIS A 96 -7.81 -10.59 5.70
CA HIS A 96 -6.91 -9.45 5.83
C HIS A 96 -6.31 -8.91 4.51
N SER A 97 -6.66 -9.49 3.36
CA SER A 97 -6.03 -9.16 2.07
C SER A 97 -6.32 -7.74 1.58
N MET A 98 -7.45 -7.16 1.99
CA MET A 98 -7.91 -5.83 1.58
C MET A 98 -7.84 -4.78 2.68
N GLU A 99 -7.23 -5.09 3.82
CA GLU A 99 -7.02 -4.11 4.88
C GLU A 99 -6.06 -2.98 4.43
N PRO A 100 -6.26 -1.74 4.91
CA PRO A 100 -7.30 -1.29 5.85
C PRO A 100 -8.64 -0.92 5.20
N VAL A 101 -8.79 -1.08 3.87
CA VAL A 101 -9.96 -0.57 3.13
C VAL A 101 -11.18 -1.48 3.32
N LEU A 102 -11.00 -2.79 3.27
CA LEU A 102 -12.04 -3.77 3.56
C LEU A 102 -11.55 -4.74 4.63
N SER A 103 -12.34 -4.92 5.67
CA SER A 103 -12.15 -5.92 6.71
C SER A 103 -13.42 -6.77 6.84
N ALA A 104 -13.38 -7.81 7.67
CA ALA A 104 -14.55 -8.66 7.95
C ALA A 104 -15.78 -7.88 8.48
N ASN A 105 -15.55 -6.72 9.09
CA ASN A 105 -16.63 -5.87 9.64
C ASN A 105 -17.11 -4.79 8.65
N ALA A 106 -16.45 -4.64 7.50
CA ALA A 106 -16.88 -3.71 6.48
C ALA A 106 -18.09 -4.27 5.71
N ASN A 107 -18.93 -3.36 5.25
CA ASN A 107 -20.06 -3.66 4.37
C ASN A 107 -19.85 -2.90 3.07
N ALA A 108 -20.22 -3.47 1.95
CA ALA A 108 -20.14 -2.79 0.67
C ALA A 108 -21.44 -2.88 -0.11
N LEU A 109 -21.63 -1.91 -0.98
CA LEU A 109 -22.59 -2.02 -2.09
C LEU A 109 -21.81 -2.33 -3.35
N GLU A 110 -22.25 -3.32 -4.05
CA GLU A 110 -21.68 -3.76 -5.32
C GLU A 110 -22.72 -3.69 -6.43
N ILE A 111 -22.28 -3.37 -7.65
CA ILE A 111 -23.09 -3.43 -8.87
C ILE A 111 -22.42 -4.30 -9.92
N VAL A 112 -23.20 -4.79 -10.88
CA VAL A 112 -22.66 -5.54 -12.03
C VAL A 112 -22.23 -4.55 -13.10
N PRO A 113 -20.93 -4.53 -13.50
CA PRO A 113 -20.49 -3.70 -14.61
C PRO A 113 -21.05 -4.28 -15.92
N THR A 114 -21.36 -3.41 -16.87
CA THR A 114 -21.99 -3.81 -18.14
C THR A 114 -21.00 -3.81 -19.33
N SER A 115 -19.83 -3.20 -19.17
CA SER A 115 -18.76 -3.20 -20.18
C SER A 115 -17.39 -3.05 -19.55
N THR A 116 -16.36 -3.47 -20.30
CA THR A 116 -14.95 -3.32 -19.89
C THR A 116 -14.54 -1.87 -19.70
N ASP A 117 -15.14 -0.94 -20.42
CA ASP A 117 -14.82 0.48 -20.39
C ASP A 117 -15.21 1.15 -19.05
N GLN A 118 -16.07 0.50 -18.29
CA GLN A 118 -16.47 0.99 -16.98
C GLN A 118 -15.41 0.69 -15.91
N ILE A 119 -14.63 -0.38 -16.09
CA ILE A 119 -13.60 -0.79 -15.13
C ILE A 119 -12.34 0.05 -15.31
N ARG A 120 -11.82 0.58 -14.21
CA ARG A 120 -10.59 1.39 -14.19
C ARG A 120 -9.59 0.85 -13.18
N VAL A 121 -8.33 1.17 -13.41
CA VAL A 121 -7.29 0.98 -12.39
C VAL A 121 -7.68 1.81 -11.17
N GLY A 122 -7.68 1.15 -10.00
CA GLY A 122 -8.15 1.72 -8.74
C GLY A 122 -9.50 1.17 -8.27
N ASP A 123 -10.36 0.65 -9.16
CA ASP A 123 -11.61 0.00 -8.75
C ASP A 123 -11.35 -1.22 -7.89
N ILE A 124 -12.21 -1.46 -6.92
CA ILE A 124 -12.27 -2.73 -6.19
C ILE A 124 -13.38 -3.56 -6.83
N ALA A 125 -13.05 -4.76 -7.29
CA ALA A 125 -14.03 -5.62 -7.93
C ALA A 125 -13.91 -7.07 -7.46
N SER A 126 -15.02 -7.77 -7.53
CA SER A 126 -15.11 -9.19 -7.27
C SER A 126 -15.02 -9.97 -8.58
N TYR A 127 -14.25 -11.05 -8.58
CA TYR A 127 -14.10 -11.92 -9.72
C TYR A 127 -14.02 -13.40 -9.32
N GLU A 128 -14.39 -14.28 -10.23
CA GLU A 128 -14.26 -15.72 -10.08
C GLU A 128 -12.88 -16.17 -10.55
N SER A 129 -12.06 -16.67 -9.61
CA SER A 129 -10.73 -17.15 -9.93
C SER A 129 -10.78 -18.48 -10.69
N LYS A 130 -9.81 -18.67 -11.61
CA LYS A 130 -9.56 -19.96 -12.26
C LYS A 130 -8.55 -20.81 -11.49
N LEU A 131 -7.92 -20.26 -10.47
CA LEU A 131 -6.84 -20.90 -9.73
C LEU A 131 -7.27 -21.40 -8.35
N VAL A 132 -8.31 -20.79 -7.78
CA VAL A 132 -8.86 -21.18 -6.48
C VAL A 132 -10.38 -21.15 -6.56
N ASP A 133 -11.03 -22.03 -5.81
CA ASP A 133 -12.49 -22.04 -5.73
C ASP A 133 -13.02 -20.80 -4.98
N GLY A 134 -13.98 -20.12 -5.58
CA GLY A 134 -14.67 -18.99 -4.97
C GLY A 134 -14.44 -17.65 -5.65
N THR A 135 -15.02 -16.64 -5.03
CA THR A 135 -14.94 -15.25 -5.48
C THR A 135 -13.86 -14.52 -4.69
N ILE A 136 -12.96 -13.88 -5.41
CA ILE A 136 -11.92 -13.01 -4.84
C ILE A 136 -12.41 -11.57 -5.01
N ILE A 137 -12.11 -10.73 -4.02
CA ILE A 137 -12.35 -9.29 -4.08
C ILE A 137 -11.04 -8.56 -3.82
N HIS A 138 -10.50 -7.92 -4.86
CA HIS A 138 -9.23 -7.19 -4.82
C HIS A 138 -9.31 -5.91 -5.65
N ARG A 139 -8.26 -5.12 -5.61
CA ARG A 139 -8.16 -3.88 -6.38
C ARG A 139 -7.56 -4.13 -7.76
N VAL A 140 -8.14 -3.51 -8.78
CA VAL A 140 -7.58 -3.46 -10.13
C VAL A 140 -6.32 -2.60 -10.10
N VAL A 141 -5.17 -3.18 -10.45
CA VAL A 141 -3.86 -2.49 -10.47
C VAL A 141 -3.32 -2.30 -11.89
N GLU A 142 -3.82 -3.08 -12.85
CA GLU A 142 -3.47 -2.95 -14.25
C GLU A 142 -4.65 -3.38 -15.14
N ILE A 143 -4.80 -2.75 -16.29
CA ILE A 143 -5.73 -3.17 -17.35
C ILE A 143 -4.96 -3.22 -18.65
N GLY A 144 -5.18 -4.26 -19.44
CA GLY A 144 -4.52 -4.42 -20.72
C GLY A 144 -5.34 -5.25 -21.71
N THR A 145 -4.74 -5.45 -22.87
CA THR A 145 -5.27 -6.31 -23.92
C THR A 145 -4.14 -7.17 -24.48
N ASP A 146 -4.41 -8.44 -24.68
CA ASP A 146 -3.49 -9.37 -25.32
C ASP A 146 -4.22 -10.18 -26.41
N SER A 147 -3.59 -11.25 -26.92
CA SER A 147 -4.17 -12.09 -27.96
C SER A 147 -5.48 -12.80 -27.57
N GLN A 148 -5.79 -12.85 -26.27
CA GLN A 148 -7.04 -13.41 -25.71
C GLN A 148 -8.07 -12.32 -25.39
N GLY A 149 -7.78 -11.04 -25.70
CA GLY A 149 -8.66 -9.91 -25.44
C GLY A 149 -8.31 -9.12 -24.18
N TRP A 150 -9.29 -8.42 -23.65
CA TRP A 150 -9.17 -7.60 -22.45
C TRP A 150 -8.82 -8.43 -21.22
N TYR A 151 -7.99 -7.87 -20.34
CA TYR A 151 -7.70 -8.42 -19.02
C TYR A 151 -7.49 -7.31 -17.97
N ALA A 152 -7.65 -7.68 -16.70
CA ALA A 152 -7.22 -6.90 -15.56
C ALA A 152 -6.30 -7.74 -14.66
N ILE A 153 -5.34 -7.07 -14.01
CA ILE A 153 -4.54 -7.62 -12.92
C ILE A 153 -5.08 -7.04 -11.62
N PHE A 154 -5.27 -7.92 -10.67
CA PHE A 154 -5.78 -7.56 -9.36
C PHE A 154 -4.70 -7.70 -8.29
N LYS A 155 -4.89 -7.01 -7.17
CA LYS A 155 -4.01 -7.10 -6.01
C LYS A 155 -4.79 -6.72 -4.75
N GLY A 156 -4.66 -7.51 -3.71
CA GLY A 156 -5.12 -7.13 -2.38
C GLY A 156 -4.35 -5.92 -1.85
N ASP A 157 -5.04 -4.96 -1.25
CA ASP A 157 -4.42 -3.72 -0.75
C ASP A 157 -3.33 -3.99 0.28
N ASN A 158 -3.47 -5.07 1.06
CA ASN A 158 -2.51 -5.51 2.08
C ASN A 158 -1.52 -6.58 1.57
N LEU A 159 -1.55 -6.93 0.30
CA LEU A 159 -0.64 -7.93 -0.27
C LEU A 159 0.55 -7.25 -0.97
N SER A 160 1.72 -7.88 -0.92
CA SER A 160 2.92 -7.37 -1.58
C SER A 160 2.93 -7.63 -3.08
N GLN A 161 2.29 -8.72 -3.54
CA GLN A 161 2.29 -9.16 -4.92
C GLN A 161 0.88 -9.12 -5.52
N PRO A 162 0.76 -8.87 -6.82
CA PRO A 162 -0.50 -9.03 -7.55
C PRO A 162 -0.95 -10.49 -7.56
N ASP A 163 -2.23 -10.68 -7.85
CA ASP A 163 -2.79 -11.99 -8.09
C ASP A 163 -2.12 -12.65 -9.32
N PRO A 164 -1.88 -13.96 -9.29
CA PRO A 164 -1.05 -14.62 -10.30
C PRO A 164 -1.75 -14.85 -11.65
N GLU A 165 -3.00 -14.40 -11.79
CA GLU A 165 -3.79 -14.60 -13.01
C GLU A 165 -4.18 -13.29 -13.70
N LYS A 166 -4.28 -13.32 -15.03
CA LYS A 166 -4.96 -12.30 -15.82
C LYS A 166 -6.45 -12.57 -15.77
N VAL A 167 -7.17 -11.76 -15.03
CA VAL A 167 -8.62 -11.88 -14.89
C VAL A 167 -9.28 -11.35 -16.17
N ARG A 168 -10.10 -12.17 -16.80
CA ARG A 168 -10.84 -11.83 -18.02
C ARG A 168 -12.20 -11.22 -17.71
N TRP A 169 -12.80 -10.55 -18.68
CA TRP A 169 -14.09 -9.90 -18.51
C TRP A 169 -15.18 -10.83 -17.97
N GLU A 170 -15.26 -12.05 -18.48
CA GLU A 170 -16.24 -13.04 -18.07
C GLU A 170 -16.09 -13.52 -16.62
N GLN A 171 -14.93 -13.29 -16.01
CA GLN A 171 -14.67 -13.62 -14.61
C GLN A 171 -15.14 -12.49 -13.67
N ILE A 172 -15.25 -11.25 -14.15
CA ILE A 172 -15.71 -10.13 -13.34
C ILE A 172 -17.16 -10.36 -12.92
N LYS A 173 -17.41 -10.24 -11.63
CA LYS A 173 -18.76 -10.40 -11.08
C LYS A 173 -19.40 -9.06 -10.74
N ARG A 174 -18.75 -8.25 -9.93
CA ARG A 174 -19.26 -6.97 -9.44
C ARG A 174 -18.14 -5.99 -9.15
N VAL A 175 -18.50 -4.73 -9.04
CA VAL A 175 -17.62 -3.64 -8.62
C VAL A 175 -18.18 -3.04 -7.34
N VAL A 176 -17.29 -2.79 -6.37
CA VAL A 176 -17.61 -2.08 -5.14
C VAL A 176 -17.78 -0.59 -5.45
N VAL A 177 -18.95 -0.06 -5.15
CA VAL A 177 -19.30 1.35 -5.41
C VAL A 177 -19.50 2.16 -4.14
N ALA A 178 -19.69 1.52 -3.00
CA ALA A 178 -19.70 2.15 -1.69
C ALA A 178 -19.18 1.19 -0.62
N ILE A 179 -18.51 1.73 0.39
CA ILE A 179 -18.04 1.01 1.57
C ILE A 179 -18.64 1.70 2.79
N ILE A 180 -19.18 0.91 3.70
CA ILE A 180 -19.88 1.39 4.91
C ILE A 180 -19.24 0.72 6.12
N TYR A 181 -18.72 1.53 7.04
CA TYR A 181 -18.11 1.11 8.29
C TYR A 181 -19.02 1.38 9.48
#